data_d4da7e27291ba18bdbee1726bf9e46e9
#
_entry.id   d4da7e27291ba18bdbee1726bf9e46e9
#
_cell.length_a   1.000
_cell.length_b   1.000
_cell.length_c   1.000
_cell.angle_alpha   90.00
_cell.angle_beta   90.00
_cell.angle_gamma   90.00
#
_symmetry.space_group_name_H-M   'P 1'
#
loop_
_entity.id
_entity.type
_entity.pdbx_description
1 polymer ?
#
loop_
_entity_poly.entity_id
_entity_poly.type
_entity_poly.pdbx_seq_one_letter_code
_entity_poly.pdbx_strand_id
1 'polypeptide(L)'
;MGMQTEEQLREEAVVEVAKKMIIAARTAPKGRGVDNMVIAVVRGDTIKKIAEKMTEMVKKGEAPAFFERDAKNILMTSAMVLLGSRIKSLGLNPCGLCGFKNCEEKNQHPDHPCAFNAGDLGIAIGSAVSVAMDSRVDNRIMYTVGQAVMRMGLFGDDVKLVFGIPLSVSGKNPFFDRK
;
A
#
# COMPACT_ATOMS: atom_id res chain seq x y z
N MET A 1 15.24 37.07 -3.66
CA MET A 1 15.20 35.59 -3.76
C MET A 1 15.88 35.02 -2.54
N GLY A 2 15.18 34.23 -1.72
CA GLY A 2 15.79 33.58 -0.55
C GLY A 2 16.39 32.22 -0.94
N MET A 3 17.50 31.84 -0.32
CA MET A 3 18.04 30.49 -0.39
C MET A 3 17.13 29.54 0.38
N GLN A 4 16.77 28.40 -0.23
CA GLN A 4 16.08 27.30 0.44
C GLN A 4 17.06 26.12 0.56
N THR A 5 17.13 25.50 1.75
CA THR A 5 17.97 24.32 1.95
C THR A 5 17.26 23.06 1.46
N GLU A 6 18.03 22.01 1.23
CA GLU A 6 17.49 20.70 0.83
C GLU A 6 16.51 20.16 1.87
N GLU A 7 16.80 20.31 3.17
CA GLU A 7 15.91 19.87 4.25
C GLU A 7 14.52 20.53 4.19
N GLN A 8 14.46 21.81 3.81
CA GLN A 8 13.20 22.54 3.66
C GLN A 8 12.37 22.05 2.48
N LEU A 9 13.01 21.55 1.42
CA LEU A 9 12.36 21.11 0.20
C LEU A 9 12.10 19.60 0.16
N ARG A 10 12.83 18.82 0.96
CA ARG A 10 12.82 17.35 0.94
C ARG A 10 11.44 16.74 1.12
N GLU A 11 10.68 17.19 2.12
CA GLU A 11 9.35 16.65 2.41
C GLU A 11 8.38 16.88 1.25
N GLU A 12 8.43 18.07 0.65
CA GLU A 12 7.59 18.41 -0.48
C GLU A 12 7.98 17.59 -1.71
N ALA A 13 9.27 17.42 -1.98
CA ALA A 13 9.78 16.59 -3.06
C ALA A 13 9.34 15.12 -2.93
N VAL A 14 9.35 14.55 -1.71
CA VAL A 14 8.84 13.19 -1.46
C VAL A 14 7.34 13.09 -1.78
N VAL A 15 6.56 14.11 -1.45
CA VAL A 15 5.12 14.15 -1.77
C VAL A 15 4.87 14.24 -3.27
N GLU A 16 5.68 14.99 -4.01
CA GLU A 16 5.57 15.02 -5.48
C GLU A 16 5.87 13.64 -6.11
N VAL A 17 6.85 12.90 -5.56
CA VAL A 17 7.09 11.51 -5.99
C VAL A 17 5.90 10.62 -5.65
N ALA A 18 5.31 10.73 -4.44
CA ALA A 18 4.11 9.98 -4.07
C ALA A 18 2.94 10.24 -5.04
N LYS A 19 2.74 11.48 -5.49
CA LYS A 19 1.74 11.84 -6.50
C LYS A 19 2.00 11.16 -7.84
N LYS A 20 3.24 11.09 -8.29
CA LYS A 20 3.60 10.35 -9.52
C LYS A 20 3.37 8.84 -9.37
N MET A 21 3.69 8.28 -8.20
CA MET A 21 3.45 6.87 -7.89
C MET A 21 1.96 6.49 -7.98
N ILE A 22 1.05 7.32 -7.47
CA ILE A 22 -0.39 7.03 -7.55
C ILE A 22 -0.91 7.11 -8.99
N ILE A 23 -0.34 7.97 -9.83
CA ILE A 23 -0.65 8.02 -11.27
C ILE A 23 -0.19 6.72 -11.94
N ALA A 24 1.05 6.28 -11.71
CA ALA A 24 1.59 5.04 -12.26
C ALA A 24 0.77 3.81 -11.82
N ALA A 25 0.36 3.74 -10.55
CA ALA A 25 -0.52 2.69 -10.05
C ALA A 25 -1.89 2.72 -10.72
N ARG A 26 -2.46 3.93 -10.95
CA ARG A 26 -3.76 4.09 -11.59
C ARG A 26 -3.74 3.64 -13.04
N THR A 27 -2.69 3.98 -13.79
CA THR A 27 -2.54 3.64 -15.22
C THR A 27 -1.99 2.24 -15.48
N ALA A 28 -1.49 1.55 -14.45
CA ALA A 28 -1.07 0.16 -14.55
C ALA A 28 -2.19 -0.71 -15.16
N PRO A 29 -1.88 -1.67 -16.04
CA PRO A 29 -2.89 -2.51 -16.68
C PRO A 29 -3.66 -3.34 -15.65
N LYS A 30 -4.96 -3.50 -15.88
CA LYS A 30 -5.87 -4.30 -15.06
C LYS A 30 -6.68 -5.23 -15.93
N GLY A 31 -7.04 -6.37 -15.38
CA GLY A 31 -7.85 -7.36 -16.08
C GLY A 31 -9.12 -6.72 -16.65
N ARG A 32 -9.34 -6.88 -17.95
CA ARG A 32 -10.47 -6.29 -18.71
C ARG A 32 -10.60 -4.75 -18.59
N GLY A 33 -9.56 -4.04 -18.12
CA GLY A 33 -9.65 -2.61 -17.85
C GLY A 33 -10.56 -2.25 -16.65
N VAL A 34 -10.93 -3.23 -15.81
CA VAL A 34 -11.79 -3.00 -14.63
C VAL A 34 -10.93 -2.55 -13.46
N ASP A 35 -11.08 -1.30 -13.07
CA ASP A 35 -10.29 -0.70 -11.99
C ASP A 35 -10.99 -0.82 -10.63
N ASN A 36 -10.52 -1.76 -9.83
CA ASN A 36 -10.98 -1.98 -8.45
C ASN A 36 -10.04 -1.36 -7.40
N MET A 37 -9.05 -0.56 -7.84
CA MET A 37 -8.05 0.01 -6.94
C MET A 37 -8.60 1.16 -6.11
N VAL A 38 -8.24 1.17 -4.82
CA VAL A 38 -8.34 2.32 -3.92
C VAL A 38 -6.93 2.76 -3.59
N ILE A 39 -6.60 4.02 -3.88
CA ILE A 39 -5.24 4.54 -3.76
C ILE A 39 -5.29 5.85 -3.00
N ALA A 40 -4.39 6.02 -2.03
CA ALA A 40 -4.27 7.26 -1.25
C ALA A 40 -2.81 7.57 -0.92
N VAL A 41 -2.53 8.84 -0.66
CA VAL A 41 -1.29 9.29 -0.01
C VAL A 41 -1.65 9.76 1.38
N VAL A 42 -0.92 9.29 2.39
CA VAL A 42 -1.08 9.69 3.79
C VAL A 42 0.20 10.31 4.32
N ARG A 43 0.05 11.22 5.29
CA ARG A 43 1.13 11.98 5.91
C ARG A 43 0.87 12.22 7.40
N GLY A 44 1.88 12.65 8.13
CA GLY A 44 1.76 13.20 9.47
C GLY A 44 0.94 12.33 10.42
N ASP A 45 -0.14 12.86 10.97
CA ASP A 45 -0.94 12.19 12.00
C ASP A 45 -1.61 10.90 11.53
N THR A 46 -1.92 10.77 10.25
CA THR A 46 -2.46 9.51 9.73
C THR A 46 -1.41 8.40 9.79
N ILE A 47 -0.15 8.69 9.48
CA ILE A 47 0.95 7.72 9.61
C ILE A 47 1.13 7.33 11.08
N LYS A 48 1.08 8.30 12.01
CA LYS A 48 1.18 8.04 13.46
C LYS A 48 0.07 7.11 13.94
N LYS A 49 -1.18 7.36 13.57
CA LYS A 49 -2.33 6.51 13.92
C LYS A 49 -2.20 5.09 13.37
N ILE A 50 -1.66 4.92 12.16
CA ILE A 50 -1.39 3.60 11.59
C ILE A 50 -0.30 2.89 12.41
N ALA A 51 0.79 3.57 12.78
CA ALA A 51 1.86 3.01 13.60
C ALA A 51 1.37 2.61 15.01
N GLU A 52 0.53 3.44 15.63
CA GLU A 52 -0.12 3.13 16.90
C GLU A 52 -1.00 1.88 16.80
N LYS A 53 -1.80 1.77 15.73
CA LYS A 53 -2.62 0.59 15.47
C LYS A 53 -1.78 -0.67 15.28
N MET A 54 -0.68 -0.60 14.53
CA MET A 54 0.24 -1.73 14.37
C MET A 54 0.83 -2.18 15.72
N THR A 55 1.22 -1.23 16.56
CA THR A 55 1.75 -1.50 17.91
C THR A 55 0.66 -2.09 18.84
N GLU A 56 -0.57 -1.58 18.77
CA GLU A 56 -1.72 -2.11 19.48
C GLU A 56 -1.98 -3.58 19.12
N MET A 57 -1.93 -3.92 17.84
CA MET A 57 -2.11 -5.30 17.35
C MET A 57 -1.07 -6.25 17.96
N VAL A 58 0.19 -5.84 18.07
CA VAL A 58 1.24 -6.66 18.73
C VAL A 58 0.94 -6.83 20.21
N LYS A 59 0.61 -5.74 20.93
CA LYS A 59 0.29 -5.79 22.36
C LYS A 59 -0.91 -6.70 22.70
N LYS A 60 -1.87 -6.79 21.78
CA LYS A 60 -3.04 -7.67 21.91
C LYS A 60 -2.78 -9.12 21.47
N GLY A 61 -1.58 -9.45 21.00
CA GLY A 61 -1.26 -10.78 20.47
C GLY A 61 -1.90 -11.08 19.10
N GLU A 62 -2.43 -10.06 18.41
CA GLU A 62 -3.09 -10.17 17.10
C GLU A 62 -2.08 -10.12 15.93
N ALA A 63 -0.85 -9.72 16.21
CA ALA A 63 0.21 -9.58 15.22
C ALA A 63 1.59 -9.93 15.81
N PRO A 64 2.51 -10.49 15.01
CA PRO A 64 3.85 -10.81 15.46
C PRO A 64 4.71 -9.55 15.66
N ALA A 65 5.79 -9.68 16.46
CA ALA A 65 6.64 -8.58 16.90
C ALA A 65 7.23 -7.71 15.76
N PHE A 66 7.41 -8.26 14.55
CA PHE A 66 7.93 -7.46 13.43
C PHE A 66 6.99 -6.34 12.97
N PHE A 67 5.67 -6.36 13.33
CA PHE A 67 4.78 -5.23 13.12
C PHE A 67 5.22 -3.99 13.92
N GLU A 68 5.75 -4.17 15.12
CA GLU A 68 6.28 -3.06 15.93
C GLU A 68 7.53 -2.44 15.30
N ARG A 69 8.42 -3.25 14.71
CA ARG A 69 9.56 -2.77 13.93
C ARG A 69 9.07 -1.93 12.74
N ASP A 70 8.12 -2.45 11.97
CA ASP A 70 7.58 -1.76 10.79
C ASP A 70 6.83 -0.49 11.20
N ALA A 71 6.15 -0.49 12.36
CA ALA A 71 5.55 0.72 12.95
C ALA A 71 6.59 1.81 13.24
N LYS A 72 7.74 1.44 13.81
CA LYS A 72 8.85 2.39 14.02
C LYS A 72 9.41 2.91 12.71
N ASN A 73 9.52 2.05 11.69
CA ASN A 73 10.04 2.45 10.37
C ASN A 73 9.15 3.47 9.67
N ILE A 74 7.82 3.32 9.73
CA ILE A 74 6.91 4.27 9.07
C ILE A 74 6.88 5.65 9.76
N LEU A 75 7.22 5.74 11.05
CA LEU A 75 7.34 7.02 11.75
C LEU A 75 8.50 7.88 11.26
N MET A 76 9.47 7.30 10.53
CA MET A 76 10.61 8.00 9.93
C MET A 76 10.32 8.51 8.51
N THR A 77 9.06 8.49 8.07
CA THR A 77 8.68 8.80 6.68
C THR A 77 7.85 10.08 6.60
N SER A 78 8.09 10.88 5.56
CA SER A 78 7.33 12.11 5.30
C SER A 78 5.99 11.84 4.62
N ALA A 79 5.91 10.76 3.85
CA ALA A 79 4.71 10.33 3.13
C ALA A 79 4.67 8.82 2.97
N MET A 80 3.48 8.28 2.80
CA MET A 80 3.26 6.86 2.51
C MET A 80 2.13 6.72 1.49
N VAL A 81 2.34 5.91 0.46
CA VAL A 81 1.30 5.53 -0.50
C VAL A 81 0.58 4.29 0.02
N LEU A 82 -0.74 4.34 0.06
CA LEU A 82 -1.60 3.21 0.37
C LEU A 82 -2.27 2.73 -0.91
N LEU A 83 -2.19 1.44 -1.19
CA LEU A 83 -2.87 0.80 -2.32
C LEU A 83 -3.69 -0.37 -1.81
N GLY A 84 -4.96 -0.42 -2.22
CA GLY A 84 -5.84 -1.53 -1.92
C GLY A 84 -6.71 -1.92 -3.11
N SER A 85 -7.30 -3.09 -3.04
CA SER A 85 -8.25 -3.58 -4.03
C SER A 85 -9.56 -4.00 -3.39
N ARG A 86 -10.67 -3.56 -4.00
CA ARG A 86 -12.00 -4.07 -3.71
C ARG A 86 -12.11 -5.53 -4.12
N ILE A 87 -12.87 -6.30 -3.36
CA ILE A 87 -13.15 -7.70 -3.69
C ILE A 87 -14.31 -7.77 -4.67
N LYS A 88 -13.98 -7.94 -5.94
CA LYS A 88 -14.98 -8.02 -7.01
C LYS A 88 -14.54 -9.01 -8.08
N SER A 89 -15.42 -9.97 -8.42
CA SER A 89 -15.16 -10.91 -9.49
C SER A 89 -15.08 -10.22 -10.85
N LEU A 90 -14.12 -10.64 -11.66
CA LEU A 90 -13.90 -10.07 -13.00
C LEU A 90 -14.87 -10.61 -14.06
N GLY A 91 -15.51 -11.75 -13.80
CA GLY A 91 -16.49 -12.34 -14.72
C GLY A 91 -15.90 -12.95 -15.98
N LEU A 92 -14.70 -13.55 -15.89
CA LEU A 92 -14.07 -14.25 -17.01
C LEU A 92 -14.60 -15.67 -17.13
N ASN A 93 -14.80 -16.12 -18.39
CA ASN A 93 -15.18 -17.48 -18.73
C ASN A 93 -14.40 -17.92 -20.00
N PRO A 94 -13.64 -19.05 -19.98
CA PRO A 94 -13.35 -19.84 -18.78
C PRO A 94 -12.38 -19.14 -17.83
N CYS A 95 -12.47 -19.45 -16.51
CA CYS A 95 -11.54 -19.00 -15.48
C CYS A 95 -11.39 -20.13 -14.43
N GLY A 96 -11.18 -19.81 -13.15
CA GLY A 96 -10.94 -20.76 -12.06
C GLY A 96 -9.64 -20.48 -11.32
N LEU A 97 -8.95 -19.37 -11.67
CA LEU A 97 -7.66 -18.99 -11.09
C LEU A 97 -7.71 -18.74 -9.58
N CYS A 98 -8.87 -18.42 -9.03
CA CYS A 98 -9.08 -18.24 -7.58
C CYS A 98 -9.43 -19.55 -6.84
N GLY A 99 -9.44 -20.69 -7.55
CA GLY A 99 -9.75 -22.01 -6.97
C GLY A 99 -11.23 -22.40 -6.97
N PHE A 100 -12.14 -21.49 -7.34
CA PHE A 100 -13.56 -21.80 -7.56
C PHE A 100 -13.80 -22.22 -9.01
N LYS A 101 -14.84 -23.02 -9.24
CA LYS A 101 -15.20 -23.52 -10.57
C LYS A 101 -15.48 -22.37 -11.56
N ASN A 102 -16.12 -21.31 -11.08
CA ASN A 102 -16.46 -20.11 -11.86
C ASN A 102 -16.71 -18.89 -10.93
N CYS A 103 -16.97 -17.75 -11.53
CA CYS A 103 -17.24 -16.53 -10.77
C CYS A 103 -18.57 -16.56 -10.00
N GLU A 104 -19.54 -17.34 -10.43
CA GLU A 104 -20.82 -17.49 -9.73
C GLU A 104 -20.63 -18.20 -8.39
N GLU A 105 -19.91 -19.32 -8.38
CA GLU A 105 -19.54 -20.01 -7.13
C GLU A 105 -18.68 -19.12 -6.22
N LYS A 106 -17.67 -18.43 -6.78
CA LYS A 106 -16.84 -17.46 -6.01
C LYS A 106 -17.70 -16.39 -5.35
N ASN A 107 -18.73 -15.88 -6.00
CA ASN A 107 -19.57 -14.80 -5.48
C ASN A 107 -20.43 -15.20 -4.27
N GLN A 108 -20.58 -16.49 -4.00
CA GLN A 108 -21.16 -17.01 -2.76
C GLN A 108 -20.22 -16.83 -1.57
N HIS A 109 -18.95 -16.48 -1.82
CA HIS A 109 -17.91 -16.21 -0.83
C HIS A 109 -17.41 -14.75 -0.98
N PRO A 110 -18.16 -13.74 -0.49
CA PRO A 110 -17.89 -12.32 -0.77
C PRO A 110 -16.53 -11.84 -0.26
N ASP A 111 -16.03 -12.42 0.83
CA ASP A 111 -14.74 -12.06 1.43
C ASP A 111 -13.53 -12.73 0.74
N HIS A 112 -13.77 -13.65 -0.19
CA HIS A 112 -12.69 -14.31 -0.92
C HIS A 112 -12.27 -13.48 -2.14
N PRO A 113 -11.00 -13.08 -2.28
CA PRO A 113 -10.57 -12.26 -3.41
C PRO A 113 -10.60 -13.07 -4.73
N CYS A 114 -11.00 -12.41 -5.81
CA CYS A 114 -10.70 -12.90 -7.14
C CYS A 114 -9.17 -12.85 -7.37
N ALA A 115 -8.61 -13.82 -8.08
CA ALA A 115 -7.18 -13.85 -8.39
C ALA A 115 -6.69 -12.56 -9.08
N PHE A 116 -7.52 -11.96 -9.92
CA PHE A 116 -7.23 -10.68 -10.56
C PHE A 116 -7.19 -9.50 -9.59
N ASN A 117 -7.94 -9.54 -8.46
CA ASN A 117 -7.83 -8.46 -7.47
C ASN A 117 -6.41 -8.40 -6.88
N ALA A 118 -5.81 -9.55 -6.59
CA ALA A 118 -4.43 -9.64 -6.09
C ALA A 118 -3.40 -9.38 -7.20
N GLY A 119 -3.62 -9.94 -8.40
CA GLY A 119 -2.73 -9.77 -9.54
C GLY A 119 -2.64 -8.30 -10.00
N ASP A 120 -3.79 -7.67 -10.24
CA ASP A 120 -3.87 -6.27 -10.66
C ASP A 120 -3.28 -5.31 -9.59
N LEU A 121 -3.53 -5.61 -8.29
CA LEU A 121 -2.92 -4.87 -7.20
C LEU A 121 -1.39 -5.01 -7.21
N GLY A 122 -0.87 -6.21 -7.43
CA GLY A 122 0.57 -6.46 -7.55
C GLY A 122 1.22 -5.68 -8.70
N ILE A 123 0.57 -5.65 -9.87
CA ILE A 123 1.02 -4.88 -11.04
C ILE A 123 1.00 -3.36 -10.71
N ALA A 124 -0.06 -2.87 -10.07
CA ALA A 124 -0.17 -1.46 -9.67
C ALA A 124 0.91 -1.07 -8.65
N ILE A 125 1.19 -1.94 -7.66
CA ILE A 125 2.26 -1.74 -6.69
C ILE A 125 3.62 -1.70 -7.39
N GLY A 126 3.91 -2.66 -8.28
CA GLY A 126 5.16 -2.71 -9.05
C GLY A 126 5.36 -1.44 -9.88
N SER A 127 4.32 -0.96 -10.55
CA SER A 127 4.34 0.29 -11.30
C SER A 127 4.60 1.52 -10.39
N ALA A 128 4.00 1.56 -9.20
CA ALA A 128 4.23 2.64 -8.25
C ALA A 128 5.68 2.67 -7.73
N VAL A 129 6.21 1.52 -7.30
CA VAL A 129 7.57 1.47 -6.73
C VAL A 129 8.65 1.72 -7.76
N SER A 130 8.43 1.41 -9.05
CA SER A 130 9.38 1.77 -10.12
C SER A 130 9.59 3.29 -10.18
N VAL A 131 8.52 4.07 -10.07
CA VAL A 131 8.60 5.55 -10.03
C VAL A 131 9.39 6.05 -8.82
N ALA A 132 9.20 5.44 -7.64
CA ALA A 132 10.00 5.78 -6.46
C ALA A 132 11.49 5.49 -6.69
N MET A 133 11.81 4.33 -7.28
CA MET A 133 13.20 3.94 -7.58
C MET A 133 13.84 4.86 -8.63
N ASP A 134 13.13 5.22 -9.70
CA ASP A 134 13.59 6.18 -10.69
C ASP A 134 13.88 7.56 -10.07
N SER A 135 13.09 7.93 -9.05
CA SER A 135 13.24 9.17 -8.28
C SER A 135 14.24 9.07 -7.13
N ARG A 136 14.95 7.95 -6.95
CA ARG A 136 15.90 7.70 -5.86
C ARG A 136 15.29 7.82 -4.46
N VAL A 137 13.99 7.51 -4.32
CA VAL A 137 13.27 7.52 -3.05
C VAL A 137 13.24 6.11 -2.47
N ASP A 138 13.83 5.95 -1.29
CA ASP A 138 13.77 4.69 -0.54
C ASP A 138 12.34 4.33 -0.19
N ASN A 139 11.99 3.06 -0.39
CA ASN A 139 10.65 2.56 -0.15
C ASN A 139 10.66 1.07 0.24
N ARG A 140 9.54 0.61 0.78
CA ARG A 140 9.29 -0.81 1.04
C ARG A 140 7.81 -1.10 0.96
N ILE A 141 7.44 -2.20 0.29
CA ILE A 141 6.07 -2.70 0.27
C ILE A 141 5.80 -3.41 1.60
N MET A 142 4.84 -2.87 2.37
CA MET A 142 4.50 -3.36 3.72
C MET A 142 3.05 -3.84 3.79
N TYR A 143 2.84 -5.17 3.87
CA TYR A 143 1.53 -5.74 4.17
C TYR A 143 1.11 -5.45 5.62
N THR A 144 2.06 -5.29 6.52
CA THR A 144 1.83 -4.94 7.92
C THR A 144 1.03 -3.66 8.10
N VAL A 145 1.38 -2.64 7.31
CA VAL A 145 0.62 -1.38 7.19
C VAL A 145 -0.79 -1.67 6.65
N GLY A 146 -0.90 -2.48 5.62
CA GLY A 146 -2.19 -2.86 5.02
C GLY A 146 -3.13 -3.51 6.03
N GLN A 147 -2.61 -4.39 6.90
CA GLN A 147 -3.38 -5.01 7.98
C GLN A 147 -3.93 -3.99 8.99
N ALA A 148 -3.15 -2.98 9.35
CA ALA A 148 -3.61 -1.90 10.22
C ALA A 148 -4.66 -1.03 9.53
N VAL A 149 -4.43 -0.63 8.28
CA VAL A 149 -5.35 0.19 7.47
C VAL A 149 -6.72 -0.45 7.34
N MET A 150 -6.77 -1.77 7.08
CA MET A 150 -8.03 -2.52 7.01
C MET A 150 -8.77 -2.53 8.35
N ARG A 151 -8.06 -2.79 9.47
CA ARG A 151 -8.65 -2.78 10.83
C ARG A 151 -9.13 -1.40 11.27
N MET A 152 -8.56 -0.34 10.71
CA MET A 152 -9.00 1.04 10.94
C MET A 152 -10.17 1.45 10.02
N GLY A 153 -10.55 0.62 9.06
CA GLY A 153 -11.63 0.91 8.10
C GLY A 153 -11.33 2.07 7.16
N LEU A 154 -10.05 2.44 6.93
CA LEU A 154 -9.70 3.65 6.17
C LEU A 154 -10.11 3.59 4.69
N PHE A 155 -10.24 2.40 4.12
CA PHE A 155 -10.64 2.21 2.72
C PHE A 155 -12.05 1.63 2.54
N GLY A 156 -12.80 1.46 3.66
CA GLY A 156 -14.11 0.82 3.65
C GLY A 156 -14.06 -0.71 3.70
N ASP A 157 -15.22 -1.33 3.87
CA ASP A 157 -15.34 -2.76 4.17
C ASP A 157 -15.19 -3.66 2.94
N ASP A 158 -15.34 -3.12 1.74
CA ASP A 158 -15.21 -3.82 0.47
C ASP A 158 -13.75 -3.97 -0.02
N VAL A 159 -12.79 -3.31 0.68
CA VAL A 159 -11.36 -3.41 0.41
C VAL A 159 -10.69 -4.37 1.37
N LYS A 160 -10.30 -5.56 0.89
CA LYS A 160 -9.75 -6.64 1.71
C LYS A 160 -8.26 -6.94 1.43
N LEU A 161 -7.68 -6.29 0.42
CA LEU A 161 -6.26 -6.38 0.10
C LEU A 161 -5.67 -4.97 0.17
N VAL A 162 -4.75 -4.72 1.09
CA VAL A 162 -4.11 -3.40 1.25
C VAL A 162 -2.62 -3.56 1.52
N PHE A 163 -1.82 -2.69 0.91
CA PHE A 163 -0.40 -2.51 1.19
C PHE A 163 -0.08 -1.04 1.40
N GLY A 164 0.89 -0.78 2.28
CA GLY A 164 1.48 0.54 2.44
C GLY A 164 2.89 0.58 1.85
N ILE A 165 3.24 1.71 1.26
CA ILE A 165 4.57 1.97 0.70
C ILE A 165 5.08 3.26 1.34
N PRO A 166 5.76 3.19 2.49
CA PRO A 166 6.40 4.33 3.10
C PRO A 166 7.57 4.81 2.24
N LEU A 167 7.78 6.13 2.22
CA LEU A 167 8.77 6.80 1.41
C LEU A 167 9.77 7.55 2.29
N SER A 168 11.06 7.41 2.01
CA SER A 168 12.13 8.07 2.76
C SER A 168 13.22 8.58 1.82
N VAL A 169 13.75 9.74 2.14
CA VAL A 169 14.94 10.31 1.52
C VAL A 169 15.91 10.69 2.64
N SER A 170 16.94 9.87 2.81
CA SER A 170 17.97 10.08 3.83
C SER A 170 19.27 9.42 3.41
N GLY A 171 20.37 9.71 4.07
CA GLY A 171 21.66 9.09 3.80
C GLY A 171 21.72 7.58 4.13
N LYS A 172 20.68 7.04 4.78
CA LYS A 172 20.59 5.62 5.15
C LYS A 172 19.14 5.14 4.94
N ASN A 173 18.96 4.03 4.20
CA ASN A 173 17.65 3.45 4.00
C ASN A 173 17.09 2.87 5.31
N PRO A 174 15.99 3.44 5.88
CA PRO A 174 15.48 3.02 7.18
C PRO A 174 14.72 1.69 7.14
N PHE A 175 14.30 1.22 5.96
CA PHE A 175 13.40 0.08 5.82
C PHE A 175 14.11 -1.27 5.80
N PHE A 176 15.41 -1.29 5.48
CA PHE A 176 16.21 -2.50 5.35
C PHE A 176 17.40 -2.55 6.33
N ASP A 177 17.50 -1.56 7.22
CA ASP A 177 18.51 -1.54 8.27
C ASP A 177 18.12 -2.54 9.37
N ARG A 178 18.60 -3.76 9.20
CA ARG A 178 18.45 -4.83 10.19
C ARG A 178 19.71 -4.85 11.07
N LYS A 179 19.52 -4.53 12.35
CA LYS A 179 20.54 -4.80 13.37
C LYS A 179 20.46 -6.26 13.77
#